data_9c25e653a155c0e0e73f1e6f52071201
#
_entry.id   9c25e653a155c0e0e73f1e6f52071201
#
_cell.length_a   1.000
_cell.length_b   1.000
_cell.length_c   1.000
_cell.angle_alpha   90.00
_cell.angle_beta   90.00
_cell.angle_gamma   90.00
#
_symmetry.space_group_name_H-M   'P 1'
#
loop_
_entity.id
_entity.type
_entity.pdbx_description
1 polymer ?
#
loop_
_entity_poly.entity_id
_entity_poly.type
_entity_poly.pdbx_seq_one_letter_code
_entity_poly.pdbx_strand_id
1 'polypeptide(L)'
;MDYAHSHAWDGEAGRRQSTGLLRRAIAASALGNATEWFDYGIYAYGLTYISAALFPGSTAQATLFALATFAISFLIRPLGGLFWGPLGDRLGRKQVLAMTIILMSLATLLVGLVPTYAQIGWWAPTLLVILRMIQGFSTGGEYGGAATFMAEYAPDKKRGFCGSFLEFATLAGFSLGALLMLGCSVVLGNTAMHDWGWRLPFLIAAPLGLIGFYLRSKLEDTPVFVELERTCQKDTQSSVTLKALISGYWRPLVLLGGLVVALNVVNYVLLAYMPTFMQKQLGMSDNMSLLVPLIGMLTMMVFLPFAGTLSDRVGRKNVWWFSLVGLFVAAIPMFLLMKHGLAGALIGFSVLGLLYVPQLASISAMFPAMFPTHVRYAGMAIAYNVSTSIFGGTAPLVSDWLIARTGNVLVPAYYMMGACAIGALALIFVTETSGCSLRGRGIPGKS
;
A
#
# COMPACT_ATOMS: atom_id res chain seq x y z
N MET A 1 -2.55 4.63 51.11
CA MET A 1 -3.70 5.54 50.97
C MET A 1 -3.43 6.44 49.78
N ASP A 2 -4.40 6.47 48.85
CA ASP A 2 -4.54 7.32 47.67
C ASP A 2 -3.83 6.89 46.36
N TYR A 3 -4.37 5.80 45.78
CA TYR A 3 -4.33 5.52 44.34
C TYR A 3 -5.77 5.41 43.77
N ALA A 4 -6.61 6.42 44.00
CA ALA A 4 -8.00 6.39 43.63
C ALA A 4 -8.51 7.70 42.96
N HIS A 5 -7.70 8.36 42.13
CA HIS A 5 -8.16 9.50 41.32
C HIS A 5 -7.58 9.50 39.90
N SER A 6 -8.00 8.58 39.04
CA SER A 6 -7.78 8.69 37.58
C SER A 6 -8.89 8.09 36.73
N HIS A 7 -10.08 7.90 37.26
CA HIS A 7 -11.23 7.34 36.48
C HIS A 7 -12.44 8.28 36.52
N ALA A 8 -12.31 9.49 36.02
CA ALA A 8 -13.43 10.42 35.87
C ALA A 8 -13.45 11.08 34.47
N TRP A 9 -13.38 10.28 33.40
CA TRP A 9 -13.63 10.73 32.01
C TRP A 9 -14.81 9.97 31.36
N ASP A 10 -15.75 9.47 32.15
CA ASP A 10 -16.91 8.70 31.72
C ASP A 10 -18.18 9.54 31.53
N GLY A 11 -18.05 10.82 31.17
CA GLY A 11 -19.18 11.63 30.72
C GLY A 11 -19.41 11.51 29.22
N GLU A 12 -20.67 11.68 28.75
CA GLU A 12 -21.00 11.71 27.30
C GLU A 12 -20.14 12.71 26.51
N ALA A 13 -19.71 13.80 27.12
CA ALA A 13 -18.80 14.79 26.54
C ALA A 13 -17.40 14.20 26.26
N GLY A 14 -16.83 13.42 27.17
CA GLY A 14 -15.55 12.73 26.99
C GLY A 14 -15.61 11.67 25.89
N ARG A 15 -16.73 10.91 25.78
CA ARG A 15 -16.94 9.94 24.68
C ARG A 15 -17.11 10.62 23.34
N ARG A 16 -17.78 11.77 23.26
CA ARG A 16 -17.92 12.55 22.01
C ARG A 16 -16.58 13.15 21.57
N GLN A 17 -15.79 13.63 22.51
CA GLN A 17 -14.45 14.19 22.22
C GLN A 17 -13.48 13.11 21.75
N SER A 18 -13.47 11.93 22.39
CA SER A 18 -12.65 10.77 21.96
C SER A 18 -13.06 10.25 20.56
N THR A 19 -14.36 10.23 20.25
CA THR A 19 -14.87 9.82 18.94
C THR A 19 -14.49 10.83 17.85
N GLY A 20 -14.52 12.13 18.18
CA GLY A 20 -14.10 13.20 17.24
C GLY A 20 -12.61 13.14 16.91
N LEU A 21 -11.77 12.90 17.89
CA LEU A 21 -10.32 12.71 17.73
C LEU A 21 -10.01 11.47 16.88
N LEU A 22 -10.68 10.35 17.16
CA LEU A 22 -10.53 9.11 16.37
C LEU A 22 -10.88 9.33 14.89
N ARG A 23 -12.01 9.99 14.60
CA ARG A 23 -12.42 10.30 13.21
C ARG A 23 -11.41 11.18 12.49
N ARG A 24 -10.88 12.22 13.15
CA ARG A 24 -9.84 13.09 12.57
C ARG A 24 -8.54 12.33 12.31
N ALA A 25 -8.14 11.48 13.23
CA ALA A 25 -6.95 10.65 13.11
C ALA A 25 -7.06 9.65 11.93
N ILE A 26 -8.23 8.97 11.82
CA ILE A 26 -8.53 8.08 10.69
C ILE A 26 -8.48 8.84 9.36
N ALA A 27 -9.18 9.99 9.28
CA ALA A 27 -9.24 10.78 8.06
C ALA A 27 -7.86 11.28 7.63
N ALA A 28 -7.02 11.71 8.55
CA ALA A 28 -5.68 12.20 8.24
C ALA A 28 -4.73 11.11 7.76
N SER A 29 -4.74 9.95 8.43
CA SER A 29 -3.96 8.78 8.00
C SER A 29 -4.43 8.28 6.63
N ALA A 30 -5.75 8.24 6.42
CA ALA A 30 -6.37 7.85 5.17
C ALA A 30 -5.99 8.80 4.02
N LEU A 31 -6.07 10.12 4.21
CA LEU A 31 -5.72 11.11 3.18
C LEU A 31 -4.24 11.02 2.77
N GLY A 32 -3.32 10.88 3.74
CA GLY A 32 -1.92 10.71 3.43
C GLY A 32 -1.66 9.45 2.62
N ASN A 33 -2.24 8.35 3.05
CA ASN A 33 -2.15 7.08 2.34
C ASN A 33 -2.75 7.16 0.92
N ALA A 34 -3.91 7.82 0.75
CA ALA A 34 -4.50 8.01 -0.58
C ALA A 34 -3.59 8.81 -1.52
N THR A 35 -2.89 9.83 -1.03
CA THR A 35 -1.95 10.63 -1.84
C THR A 35 -0.75 9.77 -2.27
N GLU A 36 -0.20 8.96 -1.39
CA GLU A 36 0.89 8.03 -1.71
C GLU A 36 0.47 7.05 -2.82
N TRP A 37 -0.68 6.39 -2.65
CA TRP A 37 -1.16 5.40 -3.61
C TRP A 37 -1.68 6.00 -4.91
N PHE A 38 -2.10 7.26 -4.90
CA PHE A 38 -2.38 8.02 -6.11
C PHE A 38 -1.14 8.13 -7.00
N ASP A 39 0.03 8.48 -6.44
CA ASP A 39 1.28 8.61 -7.19
C ASP A 39 1.73 7.29 -7.82
N TYR A 40 1.60 6.17 -7.08
CA TYR A 40 1.85 4.84 -7.64
C TYR A 40 0.82 4.47 -8.70
N GLY A 41 -0.44 4.83 -8.48
CA GLY A 41 -1.55 4.58 -9.40
C GLY A 41 -1.35 5.28 -10.75
N ILE A 42 -1.08 6.59 -10.77
CA ILE A 42 -0.90 7.31 -12.05
C ILE A 42 0.29 6.78 -12.86
N TYR A 43 1.35 6.31 -12.19
CA TYR A 43 2.45 5.69 -12.89
C TYR A 43 2.06 4.32 -13.48
N ALA A 44 1.43 3.45 -12.68
CA ALA A 44 1.01 2.12 -13.10
C ALA A 44 0.00 2.18 -14.26
N TYR A 45 -0.97 3.07 -14.19
CA TYR A 45 -2.01 3.25 -15.21
C TYR A 45 -1.54 4.06 -16.42
N GLY A 46 -0.54 4.93 -16.24
CA GLY A 46 0.14 5.65 -17.32
C GLY A 46 1.31 4.89 -17.95
N LEU A 47 1.60 3.66 -17.51
CA LEU A 47 2.83 2.93 -17.84
C LEU A 47 3.04 2.77 -19.35
N THR A 48 1.99 2.50 -20.12
CA THR A 48 2.07 2.36 -21.57
C THR A 48 2.49 3.67 -22.26
N TYR A 49 1.93 4.80 -21.83
CA TYR A 49 2.27 6.11 -22.34
C TYR A 49 3.69 6.53 -21.92
N ILE A 50 4.04 6.31 -20.66
CA ILE A 50 5.37 6.60 -20.11
C ILE A 50 6.44 5.79 -20.83
N SER A 51 6.19 4.49 -21.04
CA SER A 51 7.14 3.61 -21.71
C SER A 51 7.42 4.06 -23.14
N ALA A 52 6.38 4.42 -23.89
CA ALA A 52 6.50 4.91 -25.26
C ALA A 52 7.21 6.28 -25.37
N ALA A 53 6.97 7.18 -24.38
CA ALA A 53 7.52 8.53 -24.40
C ALA A 53 8.98 8.62 -23.91
N LEU A 54 9.35 7.84 -22.89
CA LEU A 54 10.60 8.04 -22.16
C LEU A 54 11.67 6.96 -22.36
N PHE A 55 11.34 5.82 -22.98
CA PHE A 55 12.28 4.72 -23.17
C PHE A 55 12.52 4.40 -24.64
N PRO A 56 13.78 4.00 -24.99
CA PRO A 56 14.10 3.56 -26.36
C PRO A 56 13.70 2.11 -26.59
N GLY A 57 13.68 1.71 -27.86
CA GLY A 57 13.55 0.32 -28.29
C GLY A 57 12.14 -0.08 -28.68
N SER A 58 11.90 -1.40 -28.73
CA SER A 58 10.58 -1.94 -29.03
C SER A 58 9.60 -1.69 -27.87
N THR A 59 8.30 -1.70 -28.16
CA THR A 59 7.26 -1.53 -27.13
C THR A 59 7.43 -2.52 -25.97
N ALA A 60 7.82 -3.76 -26.24
CA ALA A 60 8.06 -4.76 -25.21
C ALA A 60 9.25 -4.41 -24.30
N GLN A 61 10.35 -3.96 -24.88
CA GLN A 61 11.56 -3.54 -24.13
C GLN A 61 11.30 -2.28 -23.30
N ALA A 62 10.65 -1.27 -23.90
CA ALA A 62 10.30 -0.04 -23.22
C ALA A 62 9.38 -0.30 -22.01
N THR A 63 8.40 -1.20 -22.16
CA THR A 63 7.52 -1.60 -21.05
C THR A 63 8.30 -2.29 -19.93
N LEU A 64 9.21 -3.20 -20.26
CA LEU A 64 10.05 -3.86 -19.24
C LEU A 64 10.93 -2.84 -18.48
N PHE A 65 11.52 -1.86 -19.15
CA PHE A 65 12.29 -0.79 -18.50
C PHE A 65 11.40 0.09 -17.61
N ALA A 66 10.19 0.41 -18.05
CA ALA A 66 9.24 1.16 -17.23
C ALA A 66 8.81 0.37 -15.98
N LEU A 67 8.55 -0.95 -16.10
CA LEU A 67 8.28 -1.85 -14.98
C LEU A 67 9.49 -2.00 -14.05
N ALA A 68 10.71 -2.08 -14.59
CA ALA A 68 11.92 -2.10 -13.79
C ALA A 68 12.10 -0.79 -12.99
N THR A 69 11.80 0.35 -13.60
CA THR A 69 11.80 1.65 -12.93
C THR A 69 10.76 1.73 -11.82
N PHE A 70 9.58 1.13 -12.02
CA PHE A 70 8.58 0.96 -10.96
C PHE A 70 9.14 0.12 -9.81
N ALA A 71 9.76 -1.02 -10.09
CA ALA A 71 10.36 -1.90 -9.09
C ALA A 71 11.48 -1.21 -8.29
N ILE A 72 12.33 -0.41 -8.93
CA ILE A 72 13.43 0.33 -8.28
C ILE A 72 12.89 1.25 -7.18
N SER A 73 11.74 1.92 -7.39
CA SER A 73 11.17 2.78 -6.36
C SER A 73 10.82 2.02 -5.08
N PHE A 74 10.44 0.75 -5.18
CA PHE A 74 10.17 -0.11 -4.01
C PHE A 74 11.45 -0.64 -3.37
N LEU A 75 12.46 -0.99 -4.17
CA LEU A 75 13.75 -1.48 -3.65
C LEU A 75 14.49 -0.43 -2.80
N ILE A 76 14.24 0.85 -3.03
CA ILE A 76 14.83 1.96 -2.25
C ILE A 76 14.08 2.24 -0.95
N ARG A 77 12.81 1.80 -0.80
CA ARG A 77 11.98 2.06 0.41
C ARG A 77 12.65 1.70 1.75
N PRO A 78 13.32 0.54 1.90
CA PRO A 78 13.99 0.22 3.16
C PRO A 78 15.06 1.24 3.56
N LEU A 79 15.80 1.79 2.59
CA LEU A 79 16.79 2.84 2.84
C LEU A 79 16.11 4.14 3.33
N GLY A 80 14.96 4.49 2.74
CA GLY A 80 14.13 5.59 3.21
C GLY A 80 13.69 5.39 4.66
N GLY A 81 13.21 4.20 5.01
CA GLY A 81 12.80 3.87 6.39
C GLY A 81 13.94 4.00 7.39
N LEU A 82 15.15 3.55 7.02
CA LEU A 82 16.36 3.68 7.86
C LEU A 82 16.81 5.14 8.05
N PHE A 83 16.55 6.02 7.09
CA PHE A 83 16.89 7.44 7.16
C PHE A 83 15.83 8.27 7.89
N TRP A 84 14.56 8.14 7.46
CA TRP A 84 13.46 8.94 7.98
C TRP A 84 13.05 8.57 9.41
N GLY A 85 13.25 7.30 9.82
CA GLY A 85 12.96 6.84 11.18
C GLY A 85 13.73 7.63 12.24
N PRO A 86 15.08 7.54 12.28
CA PRO A 86 15.91 8.29 13.22
C PRO A 86 15.78 9.80 13.09
N LEU A 87 15.53 10.31 11.87
CA LEU A 87 15.31 11.74 11.67
C LEU A 87 13.98 12.20 12.30
N GLY A 88 12.94 11.36 12.23
CA GLY A 88 11.65 11.59 12.88
C GLY A 88 11.74 11.62 14.40
N ASP A 89 12.62 10.81 14.96
CA ASP A 89 12.86 10.80 16.41
C ASP A 89 13.63 12.06 16.88
N ARG A 90 14.44 12.68 15.99
CA ARG A 90 15.21 13.91 16.30
C ARG A 90 14.45 15.21 16.02
N LEU A 91 13.81 15.32 14.86
CA LEU A 91 13.13 16.54 14.41
C LEU A 91 11.63 16.57 14.76
N GLY A 92 11.07 15.43 15.21
CA GLY A 92 9.64 15.23 15.38
C GLY A 92 8.97 14.59 14.16
N ARG A 93 8.07 13.64 14.40
CA ARG A 93 7.41 12.86 13.35
C ARG A 93 6.60 13.72 12.39
N LYS A 94 5.94 14.78 12.89
CA LYS A 94 5.15 15.71 12.08
C LYS A 94 5.99 16.39 11.01
N GLN A 95 7.19 16.88 11.35
CA GLN A 95 8.07 17.59 10.42
C GLN A 95 8.59 16.63 9.33
N VAL A 96 9.00 15.42 9.70
CA VAL A 96 9.48 14.42 8.76
C VAL A 96 8.38 13.99 7.80
N LEU A 97 7.17 13.71 8.29
CA LEU A 97 6.01 13.38 7.44
C LEU A 97 5.65 14.53 6.48
N ALA A 98 5.80 15.78 6.90
CA ALA A 98 5.61 16.93 6.03
C ALA A 98 6.69 16.99 4.92
N MET A 99 7.95 16.74 5.27
CA MET A 99 9.07 16.71 4.31
C MET A 99 8.92 15.58 3.30
N THR A 100 8.51 14.39 3.73
CA THR A 100 8.33 13.24 2.83
C THR A 100 7.21 13.48 1.81
N ILE A 101 6.08 14.07 2.21
CA ILE A 101 5.00 14.40 1.28
C ILE A 101 5.44 15.44 0.26
N ILE A 102 6.13 16.50 0.68
CA ILE A 102 6.60 17.54 -0.24
C ILE A 102 7.58 16.93 -1.25
N LEU A 103 8.55 16.14 -0.75
CA LEU A 103 9.57 15.52 -1.61
C LEU A 103 8.94 14.57 -2.62
N MET A 104 7.96 13.76 -2.19
CA MET A 104 7.23 12.82 -3.04
C MET A 104 6.41 13.58 -4.10
N SER A 105 5.61 14.56 -3.70
CA SER A 105 4.75 15.32 -4.61
C SER A 105 5.55 16.14 -5.62
N LEU A 106 6.70 16.70 -5.19
CA LEU A 106 7.62 17.39 -6.09
C LEU A 106 8.23 16.43 -7.11
N ALA A 107 8.69 15.26 -6.68
CA ALA A 107 9.22 14.25 -7.58
C ALA A 107 8.16 13.78 -8.59
N THR A 108 6.90 13.59 -8.15
CA THR A 108 5.78 13.24 -9.03
C THR A 108 5.49 14.33 -10.06
N LEU A 109 5.43 15.59 -9.63
CA LEU A 109 5.31 16.73 -10.55
C LEU A 109 6.42 16.72 -11.60
N LEU A 110 7.67 16.54 -11.17
CA LEU A 110 8.84 16.53 -12.06
C LEU A 110 8.80 15.37 -13.05
N VAL A 111 8.23 14.20 -12.71
CA VAL A 111 8.00 13.11 -13.67
C VAL A 111 7.15 13.60 -14.86
N GLY A 112 6.08 14.36 -14.60
CA GLY A 112 5.24 14.95 -15.65
C GLY A 112 5.98 15.97 -16.54
N LEU A 113 7.09 16.54 -16.07
CA LEU A 113 7.88 17.54 -16.79
C LEU A 113 9.09 16.96 -17.52
N VAL A 114 9.42 15.66 -17.34
CA VAL A 114 10.56 15.01 -18.02
C VAL A 114 10.37 15.12 -19.55
N PRO A 115 11.33 15.68 -20.31
CA PRO A 115 11.28 15.67 -21.76
C PRO A 115 11.36 14.24 -22.31
N THR A 116 10.84 14.03 -23.53
CA THR A 116 10.78 12.70 -24.15
C THR A 116 12.18 12.18 -24.53
N TYR A 117 12.28 10.86 -24.74
CA TYR A 117 13.50 10.25 -25.23
C TYR A 117 13.98 10.84 -26.57
N ALA A 118 13.03 11.20 -27.45
CA ALA A 118 13.34 11.85 -28.73
C ALA A 118 14.03 13.21 -28.57
N GLN A 119 13.77 13.93 -27.45
CA GLN A 119 14.31 15.27 -27.19
C GLN A 119 15.67 15.22 -26.48
N ILE A 120 15.84 14.37 -25.46
CA ILE A 120 17.03 14.37 -24.59
C ILE A 120 17.74 13.02 -24.51
N GLY A 121 17.33 12.04 -25.33
CA GLY A 121 17.96 10.70 -25.38
C GLY A 121 17.96 9.99 -24.02
N TRP A 122 19.07 9.37 -23.65
CA TRP A 122 19.20 8.59 -22.42
C TRP A 122 19.02 9.36 -21.11
N TRP A 123 19.02 10.70 -21.16
CA TRP A 123 18.67 11.51 -19.99
C TRP A 123 17.23 11.36 -19.57
N ALA A 124 16.30 11.05 -20.50
CA ALA A 124 14.89 10.87 -20.17
C ALA A 124 14.65 9.67 -19.20
N PRO A 125 15.07 8.43 -19.51
CA PRO A 125 14.93 7.33 -18.57
C PRO A 125 15.77 7.53 -17.31
N THR A 126 16.96 8.14 -17.40
CA THR A 126 17.82 8.40 -16.23
C THR A 126 17.13 9.33 -15.22
N LEU A 127 16.57 10.45 -15.68
CA LEU A 127 15.82 11.36 -14.82
C LEU A 127 14.61 10.68 -14.21
N LEU A 128 13.88 9.89 -14.99
CA LEU A 128 12.73 9.13 -14.47
C LEU A 128 13.16 8.18 -13.36
N VAL A 129 14.24 7.40 -13.53
CA VAL A 129 14.77 6.50 -12.50
C VAL A 129 15.12 7.26 -11.23
N ILE A 130 15.84 8.38 -11.34
CA ILE A 130 16.21 9.21 -10.19
C ILE A 130 14.98 9.71 -9.45
N LEU A 131 13.98 10.24 -10.17
CA LEU A 131 12.74 10.72 -9.57
C LEU A 131 11.97 9.59 -8.88
N ARG A 132 11.90 8.40 -9.47
CA ARG A 132 11.28 7.22 -8.87
C ARG A 132 12.03 6.72 -7.64
N MET A 133 13.36 6.83 -7.60
CA MET A 133 14.15 6.54 -6.40
C MET A 133 13.85 7.55 -5.29
N ILE A 134 13.72 8.84 -5.60
CA ILE A 134 13.34 9.89 -4.63
C ILE A 134 11.95 9.61 -4.05
N GLN A 135 10.97 9.24 -4.89
CA GLN A 135 9.62 8.86 -4.43
C GLN A 135 9.69 7.65 -3.50
N GLY A 136 10.36 6.56 -3.89
CA GLY A 136 10.50 5.37 -3.07
C GLY A 136 11.22 5.62 -1.74
N PHE A 137 12.26 6.46 -1.75
CA PHE A 137 12.97 6.88 -0.55
C PHE A 137 12.06 7.66 0.42
N SER A 138 11.20 8.54 -0.11
CA SER A 138 10.27 9.33 0.70
C SER A 138 9.25 8.45 1.43
N THR A 139 8.72 7.42 0.78
CA THR A 139 7.59 6.61 1.32
C THR A 139 8.02 5.52 2.30
N GLY A 140 9.33 5.29 2.50
CA GLY A 140 9.88 4.14 3.23
C GLY A 140 9.47 4.00 4.71
N GLY A 141 8.95 5.06 5.35
CA GLY A 141 8.56 5.02 6.78
C GLY A 141 7.06 5.17 7.05
N GLU A 142 6.24 5.44 6.03
CA GLU A 142 4.92 6.01 6.21
C GLU A 142 3.83 4.97 6.53
N TYR A 143 3.75 3.88 5.76
CA TYR A 143 2.69 2.88 5.90
C TYR A 143 2.71 2.16 7.26
N GLY A 144 3.89 1.71 7.71
CA GLY A 144 4.04 1.01 9.00
C GLY A 144 3.56 1.86 10.17
N GLY A 145 3.85 3.18 10.11
CA GLY A 145 3.38 4.16 11.09
C GLY A 145 1.86 4.31 11.09
N ALA A 146 1.26 4.51 9.92
CA ALA A 146 -0.18 4.67 9.77
C ALA A 146 -0.96 3.45 10.25
N ALA A 147 -0.53 2.24 9.89
CA ALA A 147 -1.17 1.00 10.30
C ALA A 147 -1.06 0.74 11.82
N THR A 148 0.12 0.98 12.41
CA THR A 148 0.33 0.87 13.86
C THR A 148 -0.54 1.87 14.61
N PHE A 149 -0.56 3.12 14.13
CA PHE A 149 -1.39 4.17 14.69
C PHE A 149 -2.87 3.80 14.68
N MET A 150 -3.40 3.35 13.54
CA MET A 150 -4.79 2.89 13.41
C MET A 150 -5.11 1.73 14.36
N ALA A 151 -4.19 0.78 14.52
CA ALA A 151 -4.36 -0.36 15.39
C ALA A 151 -4.43 0.03 16.89
N GLU A 152 -3.63 1.01 17.31
CA GLU A 152 -3.52 1.45 18.71
C GLU A 152 -4.67 2.36 19.14
N TYR A 153 -5.23 3.16 18.21
CA TYR A 153 -6.37 4.03 18.48
C TYR A 153 -7.72 3.34 18.38
N ALA A 154 -7.81 2.30 17.54
CA ALA A 154 -9.08 1.62 17.34
C ALA A 154 -9.48 0.80 18.59
N PRO A 155 -10.78 0.79 18.96
CA PRO A 155 -11.28 -0.10 20.00
C PRO A 155 -10.99 -1.56 19.67
N ASP A 156 -10.59 -2.37 20.67
CA ASP A 156 -10.15 -3.76 20.47
C ASP A 156 -11.13 -4.62 19.67
N LYS A 157 -12.44 -4.42 19.90
CA LYS A 157 -13.54 -5.15 19.22
C LYS A 157 -13.91 -4.61 17.83
N LYS A 158 -13.37 -3.46 17.40
CA LYS A 158 -13.68 -2.79 16.11
C LYS A 158 -12.43 -2.42 15.33
N ARG A 159 -11.31 -3.05 15.64
CA ARG A 159 -10.02 -2.71 15.04
C ARG A 159 -9.96 -3.05 13.56
N GLY A 160 -10.59 -4.16 13.13
CA GLY A 160 -10.71 -4.51 11.72
C GLY A 160 -11.56 -3.50 10.95
N PHE A 161 -12.71 -3.11 11.48
CA PHE A 161 -13.55 -2.08 10.88
C PHE A 161 -12.82 -0.73 10.75
N CYS A 162 -12.18 -0.24 11.83
CA CYS A 162 -11.44 1.02 11.78
C CYS A 162 -10.23 0.93 10.84
N GLY A 163 -9.49 -0.18 10.89
CA GLY A 163 -8.31 -0.41 10.07
C GLY A 163 -8.61 -0.51 8.57
N SER A 164 -9.81 -0.99 8.19
CA SER A 164 -10.21 -1.09 6.79
C SER A 164 -10.28 0.27 6.07
N PHE A 165 -10.45 1.38 6.79
CA PHE A 165 -10.45 2.72 6.19
C PHE A 165 -9.06 3.15 5.70
N LEU A 166 -7.98 2.58 6.21
CA LEU A 166 -6.65 2.83 5.66
C LEU A 166 -6.53 2.25 4.24
N GLU A 167 -7.01 1.01 4.06
CA GLU A 167 -6.99 0.36 2.75
C GLU A 167 -8.09 0.87 1.81
N PHE A 168 -9.20 1.35 2.35
CA PHE A 168 -10.17 2.12 1.57
C PHE A 168 -9.50 3.33 0.92
N ALA A 169 -8.65 4.04 1.65
CA ALA A 169 -7.89 5.17 1.13
C ALA A 169 -6.81 4.74 0.12
N THR A 170 -6.17 3.58 0.30
CA THR A 170 -5.29 2.98 -0.71
C THR A 170 -6.02 2.80 -2.04
N LEU A 171 -7.17 2.12 -2.02
CA LEU A 171 -7.97 1.91 -3.23
C LEU A 171 -8.52 3.22 -3.80
N ALA A 172 -8.87 4.19 -2.95
CA ALA A 172 -9.31 5.51 -3.40
C ALA A 172 -8.19 6.25 -4.15
N GLY A 173 -6.95 6.18 -3.67
CA GLY A 173 -5.78 6.74 -4.35
C GLY A 173 -5.56 6.11 -5.73
N PHE A 174 -5.52 4.78 -5.79
CA PHE A 174 -5.42 4.06 -7.07
C PHE A 174 -6.59 4.40 -8.00
N SER A 175 -7.83 4.38 -7.49
CA SER A 175 -9.03 4.70 -8.29
C SER A 175 -9.01 6.11 -8.84
N LEU A 176 -8.54 7.09 -8.07
CA LEU A 176 -8.38 8.47 -8.53
C LEU A 176 -7.34 8.56 -9.64
N GLY A 177 -6.22 7.83 -9.51
CA GLY A 177 -5.21 7.72 -10.56
C GLY A 177 -5.77 7.14 -11.86
N ALA A 178 -6.51 6.03 -11.76
CA ALA A 178 -7.18 5.39 -12.89
C ALA A 178 -8.23 6.30 -13.54
N LEU A 179 -9.04 6.98 -12.71
CA LEU A 179 -10.09 7.89 -13.17
C LEU A 179 -9.50 9.08 -13.92
N LEU A 180 -8.42 9.67 -13.42
CA LEU A 180 -7.76 10.79 -14.11
C LEU A 180 -7.11 10.35 -15.43
N MET A 181 -6.42 9.20 -15.45
CA MET A 181 -5.86 8.67 -16.70
C MET A 181 -6.95 8.36 -17.72
N LEU A 182 -8.02 7.69 -17.31
CA LEU A 182 -9.17 7.38 -18.17
C LEU A 182 -9.86 8.68 -18.65
N GLY A 183 -10.12 9.62 -17.73
CA GLY A 183 -10.75 10.89 -18.06
C GLY A 183 -9.93 11.69 -19.09
N CYS A 184 -8.62 11.80 -18.89
CA CYS A 184 -7.72 12.43 -19.87
C CYS A 184 -7.75 11.68 -21.22
N SER A 185 -7.74 10.35 -21.22
CA SER A 185 -7.78 9.55 -22.44
C SER A 185 -9.09 9.73 -23.22
N VAL A 186 -10.22 9.77 -22.53
CA VAL A 186 -11.54 9.98 -23.16
C VAL A 186 -11.69 11.40 -23.72
N VAL A 187 -11.22 12.41 -22.97
CA VAL A 187 -11.39 13.82 -23.37
C VAL A 187 -10.41 14.23 -24.46
N LEU A 188 -9.15 13.84 -24.36
CA LEU A 188 -8.09 14.25 -25.28
C LEU A 188 -7.96 13.33 -26.49
N GLY A 189 -8.41 12.06 -26.37
CA GLY A 189 -8.20 11.03 -27.36
C GLY A 189 -6.79 10.42 -27.32
N ASN A 190 -6.64 9.24 -27.94
CA ASN A 190 -5.41 8.44 -27.86
C ASN A 190 -4.17 9.16 -28.38
N THR A 191 -4.26 9.89 -29.48
CA THR A 191 -3.10 10.59 -30.06
C THR A 191 -2.54 11.63 -29.11
N ALA A 192 -3.39 12.53 -28.58
CA ALA A 192 -2.94 13.54 -27.63
C ALA A 192 -2.46 12.93 -26.31
N MET A 193 -3.07 11.80 -25.87
CA MET A 193 -2.59 11.08 -24.68
C MET A 193 -1.16 10.54 -24.86
N HIS A 194 -0.82 9.96 -26.01
CA HIS A 194 0.53 9.50 -26.31
C HIS A 194 1.55 10.64 -26.45
N ASP A 195 1.13 11.78 -27.02
CA ASP A 195 2.03 12.91 -27.26
C ASP A 195 2.36 13.67 -25.98
N TRP A 196 1.35 14.08 -25.22
CA TRP A 196 1.53 14.94 -24.04
C TRP A 196 0.52 14.72 -22.90
N GLY A 197 -0.69 14.23 -23.19
CA GLY A 197 -1.82 14.18 -22.26
C GLY A 197 -1.55 13.33 -21.01
N TRP A 198 -0.72 12.30 -21.12
CA TRP A 198 -0.31 11.45 -19.97
C TRP A 198 0.40 12.23 -18.85
N ARG A 199 0.89 13.45 -19.14
CA ARG A 199 1.57 14.30 -18.16
C ARG A 199 0.59 14.96 -17.18
N LEU A 200 -0.65 15.19 -17.60
CA LEU A 200 -1.64 15.95 -16.81
C LEU A 200 -1.90 15.35 -15.41
N PRO A 201 -2.10 14.02 -15.24
CA PRO A 201 -2.27 13.42 -13.92
C PRO A 201 -1.08 13.67 -12.99
N PHE A 202 0.15 13.69 -13.51
CA PHE A 202 1.36 14.00 -12.74
C PHE A 202 1.41 15.48 -12.32
N LEU A 203 0.95 16.40 -13.16
CA LEU A 203 0.86 17.82 -12.80
C LEU A 203 -0.19 18.07 -11.73
N ILE A 204 -1.30 17.34 -11.74
CA ILE A 204 -2.35 17.39 -10.72
C ILE A 204 -1.87 16.85 -9.37
N ALA A 205 -0.85 15.99 -9.34
CA ALA A 205 -0.25 15.49 -8.09
C ALA A 205 0.30 16.63 -7.21
N ALA A 206 0.81 17.72 -7.79
CA ALA A 206 1.37 18.85 -7.02
C ALA A 206 0.32 19.56 -6.14
N PRO A 207 -0.83 20.02 -6.64
CA PRO A 207 -1.88 20.58 -5.79
C PRO A 207 -2.43 19.58 -4.79
N LEU A 208 -2.56 18.28 -5.12
CA LEU A 208 -2.97 17.26 -4.17
C LEU A 208 -1.95 17.10 -3.04
N GLY A 209 -0.65 17.12 -3.35
CA GLY A 209 0.42 17.09 -2.36
C GLY A 209 0.41 18.31 -1.44
N LEU A 210 0.14 19.51 -1.96
CA LEU A 210 -0.02 20.73 -1.17
C LEU A 210 -1.21 20.63 -0.20
N ILE A 211 -2.33 20.08 -0.66
CA ILE A 211 -3.51 19.83 0.19
C ILE A 211 -3.14 18.81 1.29
N GLY A 212 -2.47 17.70 0.93
CA GLY A 212 -2.00 16.69 1.89
C GLY A 212 -1.06 17.30 2.94
N PHE A 213 -0.11 18.13 2.51
CA PHE A 213 0.80 18.87 3.39
C PHE A 213 0.04 19.81 4.32
N TYR A 214 -0.88 20.64 3.79
CA TYR A 214 -1.68 21.55 4.59
C TYR A 214 -2.51 20.83 5.65
N LEU A 215 -3.20 19.74 5.27
CA LEU A 215 -4.02 18.97 6.20
C LEU A 215 -3.15 18.35 7.30
N ARG A 216 -1.99 17.78 6.97
CA ARG A 216 -1.05 17.24 7.97
C ARG A 216 -0.42 18.30 8.87
N SER A 217 -0.13 19.50 8.33
CA SER A 217 0.42 20.59 9.12
C SER A 217 -0.55 21.11 10.19
N LYS A 218 -1.86 20.92 9.99
CA LYS A 218 -2.93 21.30 10.94
C LYS A 218 -3.27 20.21 11.96
N LEU A 219 -2.77 18.99 11.78
CA LEU A 219 -2.94 17.93 12.78
C LEU A 219 -2.00 18.18 13.95
N GLU A 220 -2.56 18.17 15.15
CA GLU A 220 -1.78 18.14 16.40
C GLU A 220 -1.17 16.74 16.56
N ASP A 221 0.01 16.68 17.16
CA ASP A 221 0.60 15.40 17.57
C ASP A 221 -0.38 14.67 18.50
N THR A 222 -0.50 13.36 18.30
CA THR A 222 -1.53 12.59 18.99
C THR A 222 -1.27 12.55 20.50
N PRO A 223 -2.32 12.57 21.36
CA PRO A 223 -2.17 12.50 22.80
C PRO A 223 -1.31 11.32 23.29
N VAL A 224 -1.38 10.18 22.58
CA VAL A 224 -0.55 9.00 22.88
C VAL A 224 0.91 9.23 22.50
N PHE A 225 1.19 9.97 21.44
CA PHE A 225 2.56 10.31 21.07
C PHE A 225 3.14 11.31 22.10
N VAL A 226 2.36 12.29 22.52
CA VAL A 226 2.72 13.24 23.57
C VAL A 226 2.91 12.53 24.93
N GLU A 227 2.10 11.51 25.20
CA GLU A 227 2.22 10.70 26.43
C GLU A 227 3.42 9.74 26.36
N LEU A 228 3.70 9.15 25.19
CA LEU A 228 4.92 8.37 24.93
C LEU A 228 6.17 9.25 25.02
N GLU A 229 6.15 10.44 24.46
CA GLU A 229 7.26 11.40 24.55
C GLU A 229 7.53 11.80 26.00
N ARG A 230 6.49 12.03 26.80
CA ARG A 230 6.61 12.29 28.23
C ARG A 230 7.11 11.07 29.03
N THR A 231 6.76 9.86 28.59
CA THR A 231 7.16 8.60 29.27
C THR A 231 8.55 8.17 28.80
N CYS A 232 8.89 8.34 27.53
CA CYS A 232 10.23 8.03 26.98
C CYS A 232 11.30 9.03 27.40
N GLN A 233 10.95 10.26 27.78
CA GLN A 233 11.92 11.16 28.43
C GLN A 233 12.36 10.66 29.81
N LYS A 234 11.62 9.73 30.43
CA LYS A 234 12.02 9.06 31.67
C LYS A 234 12.81 7.78 31.48
N ASP A 235 12.67 7.11 30.32
CA ASP A 235 13.37 5.86 29.99
C ASP A 235 14.32 6.05 28.79
N THR A 236 15.44 6.73 29.02
CA THR A 236 16.52 6.95 28.03
C THR A 236 17.27 5.65 27.66
N GLN A 237 16.71 4.45 27.89
CA GLN A 237 17.48 3.19 27.86
C GLN A 237 16.93 2.04 27.02
N SER A 238 16.06 2.22 26.04
CA SER A 238 15.76 1.08 25.19
C SER A 238 15.43 1.40 23.72
N SER A 239 16.37 2.01 23.02
CA SER A 239 16.43 1.76 21.57
C SER A 239 16.84 0.30 21.38
N VAL A 240 15.88 -0.59 21.15
CA VAL A 240 16.18 -2.00 20.83
C VAL A 240 17.05 -1.99 19.58
N THR A 241 18.31 -2.41 19.73
CA THR A 241 19.24 -2.49 18.60
C THR A 241 18.65 -3.39 17.51
N LEU A 242 18.79 -3.03 16.24
CA LEU A 242 18.30 -3.83 15.09
C LEU A 242 18.70 -5.32 15.22
N LYS A 243 19.92 -5.60 15.70
CA LYS A 243 20.41 -6.95 15.96
C LYS A 243 19.57 -7.66 17.04
N ALA A 244 19.25 -7.00 18.13
CA ALA A 244 18.43 -7.55 19.20
C ALA A 244 16.97 -7.80 18.75
N LEU A 245 16.43 -6.93 17.91
CA LEU A 245 15.12 -7.10 17.29
C LEU A 245 15.11 -8.34 16.39
N ILE A 246 16.07 -8.46 15.49
CA ILE A 246 16.13 -9.61 14.57
C ILE A 246 16.36 -10.92 15.34
N SER A 247 17.29 -10.96 16.30
CA SER A 247 17.56 -12.19 17.06
C SER A 247 16.43 -12.58 18.00
N GLY A 248 15.77 -11.62 18.65
CA GLY A 248 14.70 -11.88 19.62
C GLY A 248 13.33 -12.15 18.98
N TYR A 249 13.05 -11.59 17.81
CA TYR A 249 11.73 -11.64 17.18
C TYR A 249 11.74 -12.17 15.74
N TRP A 250 12.74 -13.00 15.37
CA TRP A 250 12.86 -13.54 14.02
C TRP A 250 11.62 -14.32 13.54
N ARG A 251 10.96 -15.08 14.44
CA ARG A 251 9.74 -15.82 14.10
C ARG A 251 8.59 -14.92 13.68
N PRO A 252 8.16 -13.91 14.47
CA PRO A 252 7.18 -12.91 14.02
C PRO A 252 7.58 -12.20 12.73
N LEU A 253 8.88 -11.86 12.56
CA LEU A 253 9.37 -11.20 11.35
C LEU A 253 9.19 -12.07 10.09
N VAL A 254 9.57 -13.35 10.16
CA VAL A 254 9.41 -14.28 9.03
C VAL A 254 7.94 -14.56 8.74
N LEU A 255 7.12 -14.77 9.78
CA LEU A 255 5.70 -15.04 9.60
C LEU A 255 4.98 -13.83 8.97
N LEU A 256 5.26 -12.62 9.47
CA LEU A 256 4.73 -11.41 8.87
C LEU A 256 5.24 -11.25 7.44
N GLY A 257 6.53 -11.51 7.20
CA GLY A 257 7.12 -11.49 5.86
C GLY A 257 6.35 -12.38 4.88
N GLY A 258 6.05 -13.61 5.26
CA GLY A 258 5.27 -14.56 4.45
C GLY A 258 3.85 -14.07 4.14
N LEU A 259 3.15 -13.48 5.12
CA LEU A 259 1.84 -12.88 4.90
C LEU A 259 1.92 -11.67 3.96
N VAL A 260 2.95 -10.83 4.14
CA VAL A 260 3.17 -9.63 3.30
C VAL A 260 3.53 -10.03 1.87
N VAL A 261 4.25 -11.14 1.65
CA VAL A 261 4.49 -11.68 0.29
C VAL A 261 3.17 -12.01 -0.40
N ALA A 262 2.28 -12.77 0.25
CA ALA A 262 0.97 -13.09 -0.32
C ALA A 262 0.16 -11.83 -0.62
N LEU A 263 0.07 -10.94 0.36
CA LEU A 263 -0.64 -9.68 0.24
C LEU A 263 -0.15 -8.84 -0.95
N ASN A 264 1.17 -8.61 -1.03
CA ASN A 264 1.74 -7.68 -2.01
C ASN A 264 1.78 -8.25 -3.43
N VAL A 265 2.07 -9.55 -3.61
CA VAL A 265 2.02 -10.14 -4.95
C VAL A 265 0.60 -10.00 -5.51
N VAL A 266 -0.43 -10.33 -4.73
CA VAL A 266 -1.83 -10.16 -5.16
C VAL A 266 -2.14 -8.69 -5.43
N ASN A 267 -1.75 -7.80 -4.53
CA ASN A 267 -1.97 -6.36 -4.66
C ASN A 267 -1.40 -5.79 -5.97
N TYR A 268 -0.11 -6.03 -6.23
CA TYR A 268 0.56 -5.43 -7.37
C TYR A 268 0.24 -6.11 -8.69
N VAL A 269 -0.09 -7.41 -8.68
CA VAL A 269 -0.63 -8.07 -9.88
C VAL A 269 -2.00 -7.52 -10.23
N LEU A 270 -2.92 -7.40 -9.28
CA LEU A 270 -4.28 -6.92 -9.55
C LEU A 270 -4.35 -5.41 -9.75
N LEU A 271 -3.74 -4.61 -8.87
CA LEU A 271 -3.96 -3.17 -8.87
C LEU A 271 -2.97 -2.40 -9.75
N ALA A 272 -1.74 -2.89 -9.93
CA ALA A 272 -0.73 -2.18 -10.69
C ALA A 272 -0.45 -2.78 -12.08
N TYR A 273 -0.40 -4.11 -12.19
CA TYR A 273 -0.03 -4.77 -13.45
C TYR A 273 -1.21 -5.01 -14.39
N MET A 274 -2.41 -5.12 -13.88
CA MET A 274 -3.57 -5.54 -14.64
C MET A 274 -3.87 -4.68 -15.88
N PRO A 275 -3.77 -3.33 -15.87
CA PRO A 275 -3.95 -2.54 -17.09
C PRO A 275 -2.96 -2.92 -18.19
N THR A 276 -1.67 -3.05 -17.85
CA THR A 276 -0.62 -3.46 -18.78
C THR A 276 -0.87 -4.87 -19.32
N PHE A 277 -1.28 -5.80 -18.46
CA PHE A 277 -1.64 -7.15 -18.83
C PHE A 277 -2.80 -7.19 -19.83
N MET A 278 -3.87 -6.44 -19.56
CA MET A 278 -5.03 -6.37 -20.44
C MET A 278 -4.71 -5.79 -21.81
N GLN A 279 -3.87 -4.74 -21.86
CA GLN A 279 -3.42 -4.13 -23.11
C GLN A 279 -2.54 -5.09 -23.91
N LYS A 280 -1.48 -5.61 -23.29
CA LYS A 280 -0.45 -6.41 -24.00
C LYS A 280 -0.86 -7.83 -24.30
N GLN A 281 -1.54 -8.49 -23.36
CA GLN A 281 -1.83 -9.93 -23.45
C GLN A 281 -3.24 -10.24 -23.93
N LEU A 282 -4.21 -9.36 -23.64
CA LEU A 282 -5.60 -9.53 -24.04
C LEU A 282 -5.99 -8.64 -25.23
N GLY A 283 -5.11 -7.73 -25.68
CA GLY A 283 -5.37 -6.84 -26.81
C GLY A 283 -6.51 -5.84 -26.57
N MET A 284 -6.80 -5.53 -25.30
CA MET A 284 -7.84 -4.57 -24.95
C MET A 284 -7.39 -3.14 -25.24
N SER A 285 -8.34 -2.27 -25.61
CA SER A 285 -8.06 -0.84 -25.79
C SER A 285 -7.62 -0.18 -24.48
N ASP A 286 -6.88 0.92 -24.60
CA ASP A 286 -6.39 1.69 -23.44
C ASP A 286 -7.51 2.04 -22.45
N ASN A 287 -8.64 2.53 -22.96
CA ASN A 287 -9.78 2.91 -22.12
C ASN A 287 -10.40 1.71 -21.39
N MET A 288 -10.55 0.57 -22.05
CA MET A 288 -11.12 -0.63 -21.42
C MET A 288 -10.20 -1.22 -20.38
N SER A 289 -8.89 -1.21 -20.61
CA SER A 289 -7.90 -1.70 -19.67
C SER A 289 -7.77 -0.83 -18.41
N LEU A 290 -8.15 0.45 -18.48
CA LEU A 290 -8.25 1.34 -17.32
C LEU A 290 -9.62 1.23 -16.61
N LEU A 291 -10.69 1.02 -17.39
CA LEU A 291 -12.06 0.94 -16.86
C LEU A 291 -12.28 -0.31 -15.99
N VAL A 292 -11.76 -1.47 -16.42
CA VAL A 292 -11.95 -2.73 -15.68
C VAL A 292 -11.38 -2.68 -14.27
N PRO A 293 -10.11 -2.31 -14.04
CA PRO A 293 -9.58 -2.16 -12.67
C PRO A 293 -10.29 -1.07 -11.87
N LEU A 294 -10.69 0.05 -12.50
CA LEU A 294 -11.43 1.12 -11.83
C LEU A 294 -12.75 0.61 -11.25
N ILE A 295 -13.57 -0.08 -12.05
CA ILE A 295 -14.85 -0.65 -11.58
C ILE A 295 -14.60 -1.69 -10.48
N GLY A 296 -13.61 -2.55 -10.67
CA GLY A 296 -13.25 -3.56 -9.68
C GLY A 296 -12.80 -2.96 -8.35
N MET A 297 -11.95 -1.93 -8.37
CA MET A 297 -11.51 -1.23 -7.15
C MET A 297 -12.68 -0.53 -6.44
N LEU A 298 -13.57 0.13 -7.18
CA LEU A 298 -14.78 0.73 -6.60
C LEU A 298 -15.67 -0.33 -5.95
N THR A 299 -15.80 -1.50 -6.57
CA THR A 299 -16.50 -2.65 -5.99
C THR A 299 -15.81 -3.11 -4.69
N MET A 300 -14.48 -3.29 -4.70
CA MET A 300 -13.72 -3.65 -3.51
C MET A 300 -13.90 -2.64 -2.37
N MET A 301 -13.88 -1.34 -2.67
CA MET A 301 -14.06 -0.28 -1.67
C MET A 301 -15.39 -0.39 -0.92
N VAL A 302 -16.48 -0.74 -1.62
CA VAL A 302 -17.80 -0.94 -1.00
C VAL A 302 -17.76 -2.07 0.03
N PHE A 303 -17.08 -3.19 -0.28
CA PHE A 303 -17.03 -4.37 0.59
C PHE A 303 -15.97 -4.31 1.71
N LEU A 304 -15.00 -3.38 1.64
CA LEU A 304 -13.91 -3.28 2.61
C LEU A 304 -14.37 -3.09 4.07
N PRO A 305 -15.26 -2.13 4.41
CA PRO A 305 -15.73 -1.96 5.79
C PRO A 305 -16.52 -3.17 6.31
N PHE A 306 -17.27 -3.84 5.42
CA PHE A 306 -18.01 -5.06 5.78
C PHE A 306 -17.05 -6.21 6.10
N ALA A 307 -16.00 -6.41 5.28
CA ALA A 307 -14.98 -7.42 5.53
C ALA A 307 -14.18 -7.11 6.82
N GLY A 308 -13.89 -5.83 7.09
CA GLY A 308 -13.29 -5.39 8.35
C GLY A 308 -14.15 -5.76 9.56
N THR A 309 -15.45 -5.51 9.49
CA THR A 309 -16.41 -5.91 10.54
C THR A 309 -16.51 -7.43 10.67
N LEU A 310 -16.51 -8.15 9.55
CA LEU A 310 -16.52 -9.60 9.54
C LEU A 310 -15.27 -10.18 10.22
N SER A 311 -14.09 -9.59 9.94
CA SER A 311 -12.83 -10.01 10.56
C SER A 311 -12.82 -9.83 12.08
N ASP A 312 -13.51 -8.81 12.59
CA ASP A 312 -13.65 -8.59 14.04
C ASP A 312 -14.58 -9.62 14.70
N ARG A 313 -15.54 -10.21 13.95
CA ARG A 313 -16.53 -11.17 14.46
C ARG A 313 -16.08 -12.62 14.32
N VAL A 314 -15.59 -12.99 13.14
CA VAL A 314 -15.28 -14.38 12.77
C VAL A 314 -13.83 -14.73 13.12
N GLY A 315 -12.98 -13.72 13.31
CA GLY A 315 -11.55 -13.88 13.52
C GLY A 315 -10.74 -13.52 12.27
N ARG A 316 -9.58 -12.93 12.47
CA ARG A 316 -8.71 -12.43 11.39
C ARG A 316 -8.08 -13.56 10.62
N LYS A 317 -7.65 -14.60 11.32
CA LYS A 317 -7.06 -15.79 10.73
C LYS A 317 -8.03 -16.51 9.78
N ASN A 318 -9.30 -16.60 10.13
CA ASN A 318 -10.32 -17.26 9.32
C ASN A 318 -10.62 -16.51 8.02
N VAL A 319 -10.70 -15.17 8.07
CA VAL A 319 -10.92 -14.37 6.86
C VAL A 319 -9.70 -14.38 5.93
N TRP A 320 -8.49 -14.50 6.48
CA TRP A 320 -7.27 -14.70 5.69
C TRP A 320 -7.26 -16.07 5.00
N TRP A 321 -7.62 -17.14 5.71
CA TRP A 321 -7.75 -18.47 5.10
C TRP A 321 -8.73 -18.49 3.95
N PHE A 322 -9.91 -17.91 4.16
CA PHE A 322 -10.91 -17.78 3.08
C PHE A 322 -10.34 -17.07 1.85
N SER A 323 -9.64 -15.96 2.05
CA SER A 323 -9.04 -15.19 0.97
C SER A 323 -7.92 -15.96 0.26
N LEU A 324 -6.96 -16.53 1.01
CA LEU A 324 -5.81 -17.23 0.42
C LEU A 324 -6.25 -18.46 -0.39
N VAL A 325 -7.16 -19.27 0.17
CA VAL A 325 -7.69 -20.46 -0.54
C VAL A 325 -8.55 -20.03 -1.73
N GLY A 326 -9.41 -19.03 -1.54
CA GLY A 326 -10.26 -18.50 -2.62
C GLY A 326 -9.44 -17.97 -3.78
N LEU A 327 -8.40 -17.17 -3.52
CA LEU A 327 -7.49 -16.65 -4.55
C LEU A 327 -6.69 -17.77 -5.22
N PHE A 328 -6.19 -18.74 -4.45
CA PHE A 328 -5.45 -19.87 -5.00
C PHE A 328 -6.30 -20.68 -5.99
N VAL A 329 -7.55 -20.99 -5.64
CA VAL A 329 -8.46 -21.75 -6.48
C VAL A 329 -8.97 -20.94 -7.67
N ALA A 330 -9.31 -19.65 -7.44
CA ALA A 330 -9.91 -18.80 -8.47
C ALA A 330 -8.90 -18.20 -9.44
N ALA A 331 -7.60 -18.15 -9.15
CA ALA A 331 -6.61 -17.48 -9.98
C ALA A 331 -6.67 -17.95 -11.44
N ILE A 332 -6.45 -19.22 -11.71
CA ILE A 332 -6.44 -19.75 -13.09
C ILE A 332 -7.80 -19.57 -13.79
N PRO A 333 -8.94 -19.99 -13.22
CA PRO A 333 -10.25 -19.79 -13.86
C PRO A 333 -10.55 -18.34 -14.20
N MET A 334 -10.22 -17.40 -13.29
CA MET A 334 -10.51 -15.99 -13.52
C MET A 334 -9.60 -15.38 -14.60
N PHE A 335 -8.31 -15.72 -14.61
CA PHE A 335 -7.42 -15.28 -15.69
C PHE A 335 -7.81 -15.87 -17.06
N LEU A 336 -8.32 -17.10 -17.11
CA LEU A 336 -8.88 -17.67 -18.34
C LEU A 336 -10.17 -16.94 -18.75
N LEU A 337 -11.05 -16.64 -17.80
CA LEU A 337 -12.29 -15.90 -18.06
C LEU A 337 -12.02 -14.51 -18.64
N MET A 338 -10.97 -13.82 -18.16
CA MET A 338 -10.59 -12.50 -18.67
C MET A 338 -10.27 -12.49 -20.18
N LYS A 339 -9.91 -13.62 -20.78
CA LYS A 339 -9.68 -13.74 -22.23
C LYS A 339 -10.95 -13.64 -23.08
N HIS A 340 -12.12 -13.75 -22.48
CA HIS A 340 -13.42 -13.71 -23.17
C HIS A 340 -14.03 -12.31 -23.28
N GLY A 341 -13.17 -11.29 -23.47
CA GLY A 341 -13.58 -9.91 -23.70
C GLY A 341 -13.90 -9.12 -22.42
N LEU A 342 -14.56 -7.97 -22.59
CA LEU A 342 -14.79 -7.01 -21.50
C LEU A 342 -15.58 -7.60 -20.31
N ALA A 343 -16.66 -8.33 -20.60
CA ALA A 343 -17.48 -8.93 -19.54
C ALA A 343 -16.68 -9.95 -18.72
N GLY A 344 -15.91 -10.82 -19.41
CA GLY A 344 -15.01 -11.77 -18.76
C GLY A 344 -13.94 -11.09 -17.92
N ALA A 345 -13.36 -10.00 -18.42
CA ALA A 345 -12.36 -9.22 -17.70
C ALA A 345 -12.95 -8.53 -16.44
N LEU A 346 -14.13 -7.94 -16.55
CA LEU A 346 -14.83 -7.33 -15.42
C LEU A 346 -15.16 -8.35 -14.32
N ILE A 347 -15.73 -9.49 -14.70
CA ILE A 347 -16.09 -10.56 -13.75
C ILE A 347 -14.82 -11.14 -13.13
N GLY A 348 -13.84 -11.52 -13.94
CA GLY A 348 -12.59 -12.12 -13.46
C GLY A 348 -11.84 -11.22 -12.50
N PHE A 349 -11.67 -9.94 -12.84
CA PHE A 349 -11.03 -8.96 -11.96
C PHE A 349 -11.82 -8.74 -10.67
N SER A 350 -13.15 -8.53 -10.77
CA SER A 350 -13.99 -8.26 -9.62
C SER A 350 -14.04 -9.44 -8.64
N VAL A 351 -14.10 -10.67 -9.14
CA VAL A 351 -14.07 -11.87 -8.28
C VAL A 351 -12.73 -11.98 -7.54
N LEU A 352 -11.60 -11.83 -8.25
CA LEU A 352 -10.28 -11.84 -7.60
C LEU A 352 -10.14 -10.69 -6.61
N GLY A 353 -10.61 -9.49 -6.96
CA GLY A 353 -10.62 -8.34 -6.07
C GLY A 353 -11.45 -8.58 -4.80
N LEU A 354 -12.66 -9.11 -4.92
CA LEU A 354 -13.52 -9.42 -3.77
C LEU A 354 -12.93 -10.52 -2.87
N LEU A 355 -12.28 -11.53 -3.45
CA LEU A 355 -11.54 -12.53 -2.67
C LEU A 355 -10.32 -11.95 -1.96
N TYR A 356 -9.74 -10.86 -2.48
CA TYR A 356 -8.62 -10.16 -1.87
C TYR A 356 -9.04 -9.18 -0.75
N VAL A 357 -10.26 -8.65 -0.78
CA VAL A 357 -10.78 -7.68 0.22
C VAL A 357 -10.61 -8.12 1.67
N PRO A 358 -10.84 -9.41 2.08
CA PRO A 358 -10.65 -9.83 3.47
C PRO A 358 -9.21 -9.67 3.98
N GLN A 359 -8.19 -9.88 3.13
CA GLN A 359 -6.80 -9.59 3.48
C GLN A 359 -6.63 -8.10 3.72
N LEU A 360 -6.99 -7.26 2.74
CA LEU A 360 -6.87 -5.80 2.84
C LEU A 360 -7.55 -5.25 4.10
N ALA A 361 -8.78 -5.65 4.37
CA ALA A 361 -9.57 -5.12 5.48
C ALA A 361 -8.96 -5.41 6.86
N SER A 362 -8.12 -6.45 6.98
CA SER A 362 -7.61 -6.91 8.27
C SER A 362 -6.13 -6.63 8.52
N ILE A 363 -5.38 -6.11 7.54
CA ILE A 363 -3.93 -5.84 7.64
C ILE A 363 -3.60 -4.97 8.85
N SER A 364 -4.21 -3.78 8.92
CA SER A 364 -3.95 -2.79 9.97
C SER A 364 -4.32 -3.29 11.38
N ALA A 365 -5.20 -4.30 11.46
CA ALA A 365 -5.58 -4.91 12.73
C ALA A 365 -4.68 -6.10 13.12
N MET A 366 -4.24 -6.90 12.14
CA MET A 366 -3.54 -8.17 12.36
C MET A 366 -2.03 -7.99 12.46
N PHE A 367 -1.41 -7.23 11.55
CA PHE A 367 0.05 -7.15 11.47
C PHE A 367 0.69 -6.49 12.69
N PRO A 368 0.21 -5.32 13.18
CA PRO A 368 0.75 -4.74 14.40
C PRO A 368 0.56 -5.63 15.64
N ALA A 369 -0.48 -6.46 15.66
CA ALA A 369 -0.75 -7.39 16.77
C ALA A 369 0.22 -8.59 16.84
N MET A 370 1.05 -8.80 15.83
CA MET A 370 2.08 -9.87 15.84
C MET A 370 3.31 -9.51 16.70
N PHE A 371 3.42 -8.24 17.13
CA PHE A 371 4.56 -7.75 17.92
C PHE A 371 4.12 -7.15 19.26
N PRO A 372 4.94 -7.31 20.32
CA PRO A 372 4.73 -6.58 21.56
C PRO A 372 4.95 -5.08 21.36
N THR A 373 4.35 -4.25 22.23
CA THR A 373 4.25 -2.79 22.06
C THR A 373 5.60 -2.11 21.81
N HIS A 374 6.63 -2.49 22.55
CA HIS A 374 7.95 -1.83 22.52
C HIS A 374 8.77 -2.09 21.23
N VAL A 375 8.44 -3.13 20.45
CA VAL A 375 9.12 -3.45 19.17
C VAL A 375 8.16 -3.47 17.97
N ARG A 376 6.87 -3.20 18.20
CA ARG A 376 5.81 -3.29 17.18
C ARG A 376 6.11 -2.46 15.95
N TYR A 377 6.42 -1.19 16.13
CA TYR A 377 6.69 -0.28 15.02
C TYR A 377 7.88 -0.74 14.18
N ALA A 378 9.02 -1.01 14.83
CA ALA A 378 10.25 -1.42 14.15
C ALA A 378 10.10 -2.79 13.47
N GLY A 379 9.50 -3.77 14.17
CA GLY A 379 9.28 -5.12 13.64
C GLY A 379 8.36 -5.11 12.43
N MET A 380 7.26 -4.36 12.50
CA MET A 380 6.33 -4.20 11.40
C MET A 380 6.98 -3.48 10.21
N ALA A 381 7.66 -2.37 10.46
CA ALA A 381 8.32 -1.59 9.41
C ALA A 381 9.36 -2.41 8.65
N ILE A 382 10.19 -3.19 9.34
CA ILE A 382 11.21 -4.02 8.71
C ILE A 382 10.58 -5.14 7.87
N ALA A 383 9.73 -5.97 8.47
CA ALA A 383 9.15 -7.11 7.77
C ALA A 383 8.28 -6.66 6.57
N TYR A 384 7.49 -5.61 6.76
CA TYR A 384 6.63 -5.08 5.70
C TYR A 384 7.46 -4.47 4.57
N ASN A 385 8.39 -3.56 4.85
CA ASN A 385 9.16 -2.89 3.79
C ASN A 385 10.07 -3.85 3.04
N VAL A 386 10.76 -4.77 3.71
CA VAL A 386 11.62 -5.75 3.04
C VAL A 386 10.81 -6.64 2.10
N SER A 387 9.69 -7.20 2.59
CA SER A 387 8.85 -8.08 1.77
C SER A 387 8.17 -7.32 0.63
N THR A 388 7.69 -6.10 0.87
CA THR A 388 7.08 -5.24 -0.15
C THR A 388 8.10 -4.85 -1.22
N SER A 389 9.32 -4.55 -0.84
CA SER A 389 10.40 -4.17 -1.78
C SER A 389 10.76 -5.33 -2.70
N ILE A 390 10.91 -6.53 -2.16
CA ILE A 390 11.37 -7.69 -2.93
C ILE A 390 10.23 -8.29 -3.77
N PHE A 391 9.04 -8.46 -3.21
CA PHE A 391 7.95 -9.20 -3.84
C PHE A 391 6.81 -8.31 -4.36
N GLY A 392 6.62 -7.12 -3.79
CA GLY A 392 5.56 -6.21 -4.21
C GLY A 392 5.90 -5.48 -5.50
N GLY A 393 6.80 -4.52 -5.41
CA GLY A 393 7.16 -3.66 -6.55
C GLY A 393 7.74 -4.41 -7.75
N THR A 394 8.35 -5.59 -7.52
CA THR A 394 8.89 -6.42 -8.59
C THR A 394 7.83 -7.32 -9.26
N ALA A 395 6.66 -7.53 -8.66
CA ALA A 395 5.66 -8.46 -9.17
C ALA A 395 5.19 -8.15 -10.61
N PRO A 396 4.93 -6.90 -11.00
CA PRO A 396 4.62 -6.53 -12.37
C PRO A 396 5.75 -6.87 -13.35
N LEU A 397 7.00 -6.53 -12.99
CA LEU A 397 8.19 -6.79 -13.80
C LEU A 397 8.42 -8.29 -14.00
N VAL A 398 8.36 -9.07 -12.92
CA VAL A 398 8.55 -10.53 -12.95
C VAL A 398 7.46 -11.19 -13.79
N SER A 399 6.22 -10.76 -13.64
CA SER A 399 5.11 -11.28 -14.42
C SER A 399 5.27 -11.02 -15.92
N ASP A 400 5.57 -9.78 -16.32
CA ASP A 400 5.74 -9.41 -17.72
C ASP A 400 6.97 -10.10 -18.35
N TRP A 401 8.10 -10.14 -17.63
CA TRP A 401 9.32 -10.81 -18.07
C TRP A 401 9.14 -12.32 -18.27
N LEU A 402 8.47 -13.00 -17.32
CA LEU A 402 8.21 -14.42 -17.43
C LEU A 402 7.24 -14.73 -18.57
N ILE A 403 6.21 -13.91 -18.79
CA ILE A 403 5.32 -14.06 -19.95
C ILE A 403 6.13 -13.93 -21.25
N ALA A 404 6.99 -12.92 -21.36
CA ALA A 404 7.84 -12.71 -22.53
C ALA A 404 8.79 -13.89 -22.80
N ARG A 405 9.27 -14.56 -21.75
CA ARG A 405 10.19 -15.71 -21.86
C ARG A 405 9.48 -17.03 -22.15
N THR A 406 8.31 -17.25 -21.55
CA THR A 406 7.62 -18.55 -21.60
C THR A 406 6.49 -18.59 -22.61
N GLY A 407 6.01 -17.44 -23.09
CA GLY A 407 4.80 -17.31 -23.89
C GLY A 407 3.52 -17.65 -23.12
N ASN A 408 3.60 -17.92 -21.81
CA ASN A 408 2.45 -18.34 -21.01
C ASN A 408 1.78 -17.15 -20.33
N VAL A 409 0.60 -16.80 -20.80
CA VAL A 409 -0.23 -15.68 -20.29
C VAL A 409 -0.73 -15.92 -18.86
N LEU A 410 -0.73 -17.17 -18.36
CA LEU A 410 -1.17 -17.52 -16.99
C LEU A 410 -0.10 -17.31 -15.91
N VAL A 411 1.10 -16.85 -16.26
CA VAL A 411 2.19 -16.59 -15.29
C VAL A 411 1.73 -15.74 -14.10
N PRO A 412 0.98 -14.63 -14.25
CA PRO A 412 0.52 -13.86 -13.08
C PRO A 412 -0.38 -14.68 -12.14
N ALA A 413 -1.22 -15.57 -12.68
CA ALA A 413 -2.05 -16.46 -11.87
C ALA A 413 -1.18 -17.45 -11.08
N TYR A 414 -0.19 -18.08 -11.70
CA TYR A 414 0.73 -18.98 -11.00
C TYR A 414 1.55 -18.26 -9.93
N TYR A 415 1.98 -17.02 -10.21
CA TYR A 415 2.73 -16.21 -9.25
C TYR A 415 1.86 -15.86 -8.04
N MET A 416 0.60 -15.48 -8.25
CA MET A 416 -0.38 -15.27 -7.17
C MET A 416 -0.61 -16.55 -6.36
N MET A 417 -0.78 -17.70 -7.02
CA MET A 417 -0.97 -19.00 -6.33
C MET A 417 0.24 -19.36 -5.46
N GLY A 418 1.46 -19.18 -5.99
CA GLY A 418 2.69 -19.41 -5.22
C GLY A 418 2.79 -18.50 -3.99
N ALA A 419 2.46 -17.24 -4.14
CA ALA A 419 2.42 -16.28 -3.04
C ALA A 419 1.34 -16.64 -1.99
N CYS A 420 0.15 -17.03 -2.44
CA CYS A 420 -0.92 -17.52 -1.54
C CYS A 420 -0.49 -18.77 -0.76
N ALA A 421 0.25 -19.70 -1.38
CA ALA A 421 0.79 -20.87 -0.69
C ALA A 421 1.82 -20.47 0.41
N ILE A 422 2.71 -19.51 0.12
CA ILE A 422 3.66 -18.96 1.12
C ILE A 422 2.89 -18.31 2.27
N GLY A 423 1.89 -17.49 1.96
CA GLY A 423 1.04 -16.85 2.97
C GLY A 423 0.26 -17.86 3.81
N ALA A 424 -0.26 -18.93 3.21
CA ALA A 424 -0.95 -20.01 3.89
C ALA A 424 -0.03 -20.75 4.87
N LEU A 425 1.20 -21.07 4.44
CA LEU A 425 2.22 -21.69 5.31
C LEU A 425 2.55 -20.77 6.51
N ALA A 426 2.73 -19.47 6.28
CA ALA A 426 2.95 -18.54 7.38
C ALA A 426 1.74 -18.47 8.32
N LEU A 427 0.52 -18.45 7.77
CA LEU A 427 -0.72 -18.31 8.54
C LEU A 427 -0.99 -19.49 9.49
N ILE A 428 -0.49 -20.68 9.18
CA ILE A 428 -0.60 -21.85 10.07
C ILE A 428 -0.04 -21.52 11.47
N PHE A 429 1.10 -20.83 11.51
CA PHE A 429 1.84 -20.53 12.74
C PHE A 429 1.45 -19.19 13.39
N VAL A 430 0.61 -18.41 12.76
CA VAL A 430 0.11 -17.15 13.32
C VAL A 430 -1.01 -17.43 14.32
N THR A 431 -0.97 -16.77 15.47
CA THR A 431 -2.03 -16.83 16.49
C THR A 431 -3.17 -15.89 16.15
N GLU A 432 -4.42 -16.27 16.51
CA GLU A 432 -5.56 -15.38 16.38
C GLU A 432 -5.41 -14.16 17.30
N THR A 433 -5.70 -12.98 16.77
CA THR A 433 -5.54 -11.71 17.47
C THR A 433 -6.84 -10.89 17.58
N SER A 434 -7.97 -11.49 17.17
CA SER A 434 -9.27 -10.83 17.27
C SER A 434 -9.66 -10.60 18.72
N GLY A 435 -10.09 -9.38 19.05
CA GLY A 435 -10.49 -9.01 20.41
C GLY A 435 -9.36 -8.88 21.43
N CYS A 436 -8.10 -9.23 21.09
CA CYS A 436 -6.98 -9.12 22.00
C CYS A 436 -6.56 -7.65 22.20
N SER A 437 -6.24 -7.27 23.45
CA SER A 437 -5.68 -5.95 23.72
C SER A 437 -4.25 -5.84 23.15
N LEU A 438 -3.96 -4.69 22.54
CA LEU A 438 -2.59 -4.35 22.11
C LEU A 438 -1.76 -3.72 23.23
N ARG A 439 -2.34 -3.51 24.41
CA ARG A 439 -1.67 -2.96 25.57
C ARG A 439 -0.99 -4.10 26.34
N GLY A 440 0.30 -3.99 26.57
CA GLY A 440 1.05 -4.99 27.34
C GLY A 440 2.44 -5.27 26.78
N ARG A 441 3.26 -6.02 27.56
CA ARG A 441 4.65 -6.37 27.19
C ARG A 441 4.76 -7.69 26.40
N GLY A 442 3.69 -8.48 26.29
CA GLY A 442 3.63 -9.74 25.55
C GLY A 442 3.14 -9.59 24.12
N ILE A 443 3.28 -10.66 23.33
CA ILE A 443 2.65 -10.75 22.00
C ILE A 443 1.15 -10.99 22.21
N PRO A 444 0.25 -10.15 21.67
CA PRO A 444 -1.19 -10.34 21.81
C PRO A 444 -1.64 -11.74 21.35
N GLY A 445 -2.52 -12.37 22.12
CA GLY A 445 -3.03 -13.71 21.81
C GLY A 445 -2.10 -14.89 22.14
N LYS A 446 -0.91 -14.65 22.70
CA LYS A 446 -0.07 -15.65 23.36
C LYS A 446 -0.22 -15.45 24.87
N SER A 447 -1.12 -16.21 25.49
CA SER A 447 -1.21 -16.38 26.95
C SER A 447 -0.14 -17.35 27.43
#